data_fd9b9f4499f52385524d58694b2e67c2
#
_entry.id   fd9b9f4499f52385524d58694b2e67c2
#
_cell.length_a   1.000
_cell.length_b   1.000
_cell.length_c   1.000
_cell.angle_alpha   90.00
_cell.angle_beta   90.00
_cell.angle_gamma   90.00
#
_symmetry.space_group_name_H-M   'P 1'
#
loop_
_entity.id
_entity.type
_entity.pdbx_description
1 polymer ?
#
loop_
_entity_poly.entity_id
_entity_poly.type
_entity_poly.pdbx_seq_one_letter_code
_entity_poly.pdbx_strand_id
1 'polypeptide(L)'
;TEVYSSVLLRHIFTPFHSGYVDLRSPAGAGLGALVYNYDGKVYPSDEGRMAAETGDQRFALGSVHDPLDFLMASPAMTWLRTGAVAEELPGCSTCAFVPFCGADPVYHAAVQGDPRGERDTSEFCAKHMGLFRILFRHIADGDRETLRTFTAWAMGKPRAEIRWSGFVER
;
A
#
# COMPACT_ATOMS: atom_id res chain seq x y z
N THR A 1 -0.94 -7.09 -19.11
CA THR A 1 -0.86 -6.07 -18.03
C THR A 1 -0.02 -6.63 -16.90
N GLU A 2 0.96 -5.88 -16.46
CA GLU A 2 1.68 -6.22 -15.24
C GLU A 2 0.88 -5.62 -14.05
N VAL A 3 0.45 -6.49 -13.13
CA VAL A 3 -0.56 -6.14 -12.11
C VAL A 3 -0.02 -5.13 -11.09
N TYR A 4 1.18 -5.36 -10.59
CA TYR A 4 1.74 -4.51 -9.53
C TYR A 4 2.06 -3.10 -10.03
N SER A 5 2.66 -2.98 -11.22
CA SER A 5 2.86 -1.67 -11.85
C SER A 5 1.54 -0.95 -12.12
N SER A 6 0.47 -1.68 -12.44
CA SER A 6 -0.87 -1.08 -12.61
C SER A 6 -1.38 -0.45 -11.31
N VAL A 7 -1.13 -1.07 -10.16
CA VAL A 7 -1.47 -0.51 -8.85
C VAL A 7 -0.71 0.79 -8.61
N LEU A 8 0.62 0.78 -8.80
CA LEU A 8 1.46 1.97 -8.60
C LEU A 8 1.08 3.10 -9.56
N LEU A 9 0.85 2.80 -10.85
CA LEU A 9 0.42 3.78 -11.84
C LEU A 9 -0.96 4.37 -11.51
N ARG A 10 -1.85 3.58 -10.92
CA ARG A 10 -3.13 4.07 -10.45
C ARG A 10 -2.96 5.10 -9.33
N HIS A 11 -2.06 4.87 -8.39
CA HIS A 11 -1.72 5.85 -7.37
C HIS A 11 -1.11 7.13 -7.95
N ILE A 12 -0.29 7.02 -9.02
CA ILE A 12 0.33 8.17 -9.68
C ILE A 12 -0.70 8.99 -10.48
N PHE A 13 -1.58 8.33 -11.24
CA PHE A 13 -2.48 9.01 -12.19
C PHE A 13 -3.87 9.31 -11.63
N THR A 14 -4.26 8.67 -10.54
CA THR A 14 -5.59 8.84 -9.95
C THR A 14 -5.45 9.31 -8.51
N PRO A 15 -5.46 10.64 -8.27
CA PRO A 15 -5.36 11.18 -6.91
C PRO A 15 -6.45 10.60 -6.02
N PHE A 16 -6.11 10.36 -4.75
CA PHE A 16 -7.04 9.85 -3.73
C PHE A 16 -7.56 8.42 -3.98
N HIS A 17 -6.89 7.63 -4.79
CA HIS A 17 -7.24 6.23 -4.96
C HIS A 17 -6.94 5.44 -3.68
N SER A 18 -7.99 4.88 -3.07
CA SER A 18 -7.91 4.19 -1.77
C SER A 18 -8.00 2.66 -1.89
N GLY A 19 -7.85 2.10 -3.08
CA GLY A 19 -8.17 0.69 -3.36
C GLY A 19 -7.09 -0.33 -3.00
N TYR A 20 -5.93 0.08 -2.49
CA TYR A 20 -4.86 -0.84 -2.10
C TYR A 20 -4.39 -0.53 -0.69
N VAL A 21 -4.60 -1.49 0.22
CA VAL A 21 -4.45 -1.30 1.68
C VAL A 21 -3.03 -0.95 2.08
N ASP A 22 -2.02 -1.53 1.40
CA ASP A 22 -0.61 -1.42 1.80
C ASP A 22 0.09 -0.17 1.26
N LEU A 23 -0.51 0.47 0.24
CA LEU A 23 0.05 1.63 -0.44
C LEU A 23 -0.78 2.89 -0.20
N ARG A 24 -1.13 3.17 1.03
CA ARG A 24 -1.88 4.37 1.41
C ARG A 24 -1.44 4.91 2.76
N SER A 25 -1.72 6.16 3.01
CA SER A 25 -1.56 6.81 4.31
C SER A 25 -2.86 7.53 4.69
N PRO A 26 -3.42 7.29 5.87
CA PRO A 26 -3.03 6.23 6.81
C PRO A 26 -3.15 4.83 6.20
N ALA A 27 -2.31 3.89 6.66
CA ALA A 27 -2.31 2.51 6.20
C ALA A 27 -3.69 1.87 6.32
N GLY A 28 -4.05 1.04 5.35
CA GLY A 28 -5.36 0.42 5.29
C GLY A 28 -5.55 -0.76 6.24
N ALA A 29 -4.48 -1.34 6.74
CA ALA A 29 -4.54 -2.48 7.65
C ALA A 29 -5.37 -2.17 8.90
N GLY A 30 -6.48 -2.89 9.10
CA GLY A 30 -7.43 -2.68 10.17
C GLY A 30 -8.30 -1.42 10.07
N LEU A 31 -7.96 -0.47 9.19
CA LEU A 31 -8.73 0.77 8.99
C LEU A 31 -9.57 0.75 7.70
N GLY A 32 -9.04 0.17 6.65
CA GLY A 32 -9.70 0.04 5.35
C GLY A 32 -10.16 -1.37 5.04
N ALA A 33 -9.68 -2.36 5.77
CA ALA A 33 -10.05 -3.77 5.64
C ALA A 33 -9.89 -4.50 6.97
N LEU A 34 -10.74 -5.51 7.17
CA LEU A 34 -10.58 -6.55 8.19
C LEU A 34 -10.64 -7.89 7.49
N VAL A 35 -9.80 -8.82 7.90
CA VAL A 35 -9.75 -10.17 7.34
C VAL A 35 -10.29 -11.16 8.38
N TYR A 36 -11.33 -11.87 7.99
CA TYR A 36 -11.96 -12.92 8.79
C TYR A 36 -11.39 -14.27 8.37
N ASN A 37 -10.78 -14.97 9.31
CA ASN A 37 -10.17 -16.27 9.03
C ASN A 37 -11.14 -17.42 9.29
N TYR A 38 -10.89 -18.59 8.72
CA TYR A 38 -11.74 -19.78 8.85
C TYR A 38 -11.84 -20.31 10.30
N ASP A 39 -10.84 -20.00 11.14
CA ASP A 39 -10.82 -20.35 12.57
C ASP A 39 -11.63 -19.35 13.45
N GLY A 40 -12.28 -18.38 12.82
CA GLY A 40 -13.08 -17.35 13.49
C GLY A 40 -12.28 -16.20 14.08
N LYS A 41 -10.96 -16.13 13.84
CA LYS A 41 -10.15 -14.98 14.24
C LYS A 41 -10.24 -13.84 13.22
N VAL A 42 -10.01 -12.62 13.69
CA VAL A 42 -10.01 -11.39 12.87
C VAL A 42 -8.63 -10.77 12.86
N TYR A 43 -8.18 -10.36 11.67
CA TYR A 43 -6.86 -9.78 11.43
C TYR A 43 -6.96 -8.42 10.71
N PRO A 44 -5.94 -7.54 10.82
CA PRO A 44 -5.95 -6.22 10.20
C PRO A 44 -5.75 -6.26 8.67
N SER A 45 -5.12 -7.31 8.16
CA SER A 45 -4.85 -7.52 6.73
C SER A 45 -4.62 -9.00 6.44
N ASP A 46 -4.51 -9.35 5.16
CA ASP A 46 -4.18 -10.71 4.73
C ASP A 46 -2.76 -11.10 5.14
N GLU A 47 -1.81 -10.18 5.11
CA GLU A 47 -0.43 -10.39 5.58
C GLU A 47 -0.40 -10.71 7.07
N GLY A 48 -1.21 -10.01 7.88
CA GLY A 48 -1.34 -10.30 9.31
C GLY A 48 -1.93 -11.70 9.58
N ARG A 49 -2.90 -12.10 8.76
CA ARG A 49 -3.45 -13.48 8.78
C ARG A 49 -2.38 -14.50 8.37
N MET A 50 -1.65 -14.24 7.28
CA MET A 50 -0.58 -15.14 6.80
C MET A 50 0.55 -15.29 7.84
N ALA A 51 0.94 -14.22 8.52
CA ALA A 51 1.90 -14.26 9.61
C ALA A 51 1.42 -15.19 10.75
N ALA A 52 0.12 -15.13 11.08
CA ALA A 52 -0.47 -16.00 12.09
C ALA A 52 -0.44 -17.50 11.69
N GLU A 53 -0.64 -17.83 10.43
CA GLU A 53 -0.52 -19.20 9.92
C GLU A 53 0.92 -19.73 10.03
N THR A 54 1.91 -18.87 10.04
CA THR A 54 3.32 -19.22 10.25
C THR A 54 3.76 -19.14 11.72
N GLY A 55 2.83 -18.88 12.64
CA GLY A 55 3.04 -18.88 14.09
C GLY A 55 3.10 -17.51 14.76
N ASP A 56 3.07 -16.41 14.02
CA ASP A 56 3.10 -15.06 14.59
C ASP A 56 1.67 -14.55 14.89
N GLN A 57 1.20 -14.81 16.10
CA GLN A 57 -0.15 -14.43 16.53
C GLN A 57 -0.30 -12.96 16.96
N ARG A 58 0.76 -12.14 16.88
CA ARG A 58 0.74 -10.73 17.34
C ARG A 58 -0.27 -9.86 16.59
N PHE A 59 -0.69 -10.28 15.39
CA PHE A 59 -1.61 -9.53 14.54
C PHE A 59 -3.09 -9.86 14.75
N ALA A 60 -3.43 -10.83 15.63
CA ALA A 60 -4.83 -11.16 15.91
C ALA A 60 -5.50 -10.01 16.67
N LEU A 61 -6.61 -9.50 16.11
CA LEU A 61 -7.41 -8.42 16.72
C LEU A 61 -8.41 -8.94 17.74
N GLY A 62 -8.94 -10.14 17.49
CA GLY A 62 -9.98 -10.79 18.26
C GLY A 62 -10.67 -11.86 17.42
N SER A 63 -11.95 -12.09 17.66
CA SER A 63 -12.77 -13.09 16.99
C SER A 63 -13.98 -12.48 16.28
N VAL A 64 -14.63 -13.27 15.43
CA VAL A 64 -15.85 -12.89 14.70
C VAL A 64 -17.04 -12.60 15.64
N HIS A 65 -16.95 -13.00 16.91
CA HIS A 65 -17.97 -12.76 17.93
C HIS A 65 -17.75 -11.46 18.70
N ASP A 66 -16.58 -10.83 18.51
CA ASP A 66 -16.25 -9.58 19.19
C ASP A 66 -16.83 -8.38 18.43
N PRO A 67 -17.34 -7.37 19.12
CA PRO A 67 -17.84 -6.17 18.48
C PRO A 67 -16.69 -5.37 17.86
N LEU A 68 -16.99 -4.56 16.84
CA LEU A 68 -16.01 -3.82 16.06
C LEU A 68 -15.14 -2.89 16.92
N ASP A 69 -15.73 -2.20 17.88
CA ASP A 69 -15.02 -1.31 18.81
C ASP A 69 -13.97 -2.06 19.64
N PHE A 70 -14.27 -3.30 20.07
CA PHE A 70 -13.30 -4.17 20.74
C PHE A 70 -12.13 -4.52 19.81
N LEU A 71 -12.42 -4.95 18.58
CA LEU A 71 -11.38 -5.26 17.58
C LEU A 71 -10.48 -4.05 17.30
N MET A 72 -11.10 -2.87 17.17
CA MET A 72 -10.39 -1.61 16.90
C MET A 72 -9.60 -1.08 18.10
N ALA A 73 -9.93 -1.50 19.33
CA ALA A 73 -9.21 -1.17 20.55
C ALA A 73 -8.17 -2.24 20.94
N SER A 74 -8.05 -3.31 20.17
CA SER A 74 -7.12 -4.41 20.49
C SER A 74 -5.67 -3.94 20.62
N PRO A 75 -4.84 -4.65 21.42
CA PRO A 75 -3.42 -4.34 21.54
C PRO A 75 -2.70 -4.35 20.19
N ALA A 76 -3.04 -5.30 19.32
CA ALA A 76 -2.48 -5.42 17.97
C ALA A 76 -2.80 -4.16 17.13
N MET A 77 -4.05 -3.71 17.14
CA MET A 77 -4.46 -2.52 16.40
C MET A 77 -3.83 -1.24 16.96
N THR A 78 -3.74 -1.12 18.28
CA THR A 78 -3.08 0.01 18.95
C THR A 78 -1.59 0.07 18.58
N TRP A 79 -0.93 -1.08 18.53
CA TRP A 79 0.47 -1.19 18.14
C TRP A 79 0.67 -0.81 16.66
N LEU A 80 -0.12 -1.39 15.75
CA LEU A 80 0.00 -1.12 14.31
C LEU A 80 -0.24 0.36 13.95
N ARG A 81 -1.14 1.05 14.66
CA ARG A 81 -1.39 2.48 14.46
C ARG A 81 -0.16 3.35 14.65
N THR A 82 0.82 2.94 15.45
CA THR A 82 2.06 3.70 15.66
C THR A 82 2.90 3.84 14.38
N GLY A 83 2.71 2.95 13.42
CA GLY A 83 3.39 2.97 12.11
C GLY A 83 2.47 3.26 10.93
N ALA A 84 1.22 3.69 11.16
CA ALA A 84 0.21 3.74 10.10
C ALA A 84 0.26 5.02 9.23
N VAL A 85 0.80 6.12 9.73
CA VAL A 85 0.84 7.42 9.03
C VAL A 85 2.23 7.65 8.45
N ALA A 86 2.38 7.48 7.14
CA ALA A 86 3.68 7.54 6.48
C ALA A 86 4.36 8.91 6.66
N GLU A 87 3.58 9.99 6.64
CA GLU A 87 4.07 11.37 6.78
C GLU A 87 4.70 11.66 8.14
N GLU A 88 4.38 10.86 9.16
CA GLU A 88 4.93 10.97 10.52
C GLU A 88 6.17 10.10 10.74
N LEU A 89 6.49 9.22 9.79
CA LEU A 89 7.59 8.28 9.95
C LEU A 89 8.92 8.87 9.49
N PRO A 90 10.02 8.67 10.25
CA PRO A 90 11.36 9.02 9.79
C PRO A 90 11.67 8.37 8.44
N GLY A 91 12.32 9.11 7.55
CA GLY A 91 12.62 8.65 6.18
C GLY A 91 11.44 8.80 5.20
N CYS A 92 10.19 8.59 5.63
CA CYS A 92 9.02 8.82 4.80
C CYS A 92 8.61 10.31 4.74
N SER A 93 8.66 11.02 5.86
CA SER A 93 8.24 12.44 5.98
C SER A 93 8.96 13.39 5.00
N THR A 94 10.14 13.03 4.54
CA THR A 94 10.94 13.78 3.56
C THR A 94 11.06 13.09 2.21
N CYS A 95 10.39 11.95 2.00
CA CYS A 95 10.47 11.17 0.79
C CYS A 95 9.60 11.78 -0.32
N ALA A 96 10.17 12.00 -1.51
CA ALA A 96 9.45 12.52 -2.67
C ALA A 96 8.30 11.59 -3.14
N PHE A 97 8.34 10.31 -2.79
CA PHE A 97 7.35 9.31 -3.20
C PHE A 97 6.23 9.09 -2.16
N VAL A 98 6.28 9.75 -1.01
CA VAL A 98 5.25 9.56 0.04
C VAL A 98 3.82 9.77 -0.47
N PRO A 99 3.51 10.70 -1.40
CA PRO A 99 2.15 10.86 -1.92
C PRO A 99 1.61 9.65 -2.69
N PHE A 100 2.48 8.75 -3.12
CA PHE A 100 2.15 7.58 -3.96
C PHE A 100 2.38 6.25 -3.24
N CYS A 101 3.02 6.30 -2.07
CA CYS A 101 3.44 5.13 -1.29
C CYS A 101 2.57 4.95 -0.04
N GLY A 102 2.85 3.92 0.73
CA GLY A 102 2.19 3.63 2.00
C GLY A 102 3.16 3.24 3.10
N ALA A 103 2.65 3.15 4.31
CA ALA A 103 3.47 2.85 5.49
C ALA A 103 3.73 1.35 5.70
N ASP A 104 2.77 0.49 5.37
CA ASP A 104 2.74 -0.95 5.66
C ASP A 104 3.25 -1.35 7.05
N PRO A 105 2.49 -1.03 8.10
CA PRO A 105 2.90 -1.33 9.47
C PRO A 105 2.96 -2.83 9.76
N VAL A 106 2.18 -3.66 9.05
CA VAL A 106 2.16 -5.12 9.25
C VAL A 106 3.46 -5.73 8.76
N TYR A 107 3.92 -5.37 7.55
CA TYR A 107 5.21 -5.81 7.02
C TYR A 107 6.37 -5.45 7.96
N HIS A 108 6.44 -4.17 8.38
CA HIS A 108 7.54 -3.72 9.23
C HIS A 108 7.51 -4.37 10.61
N ALA A 109 6.33 -4.55 11.20
CA ALA A 109 6.17 -5.30 12.44
C ALA A 109 6.61 -6.77 12.32
N ALA A 110 6.28 -7.42 11.20
CA ALA A 110 6.65 -8.81 10.97
C ALA A 110 8.17 -8.98 10.75
N VAL A 111 8.77 -8.12 9.93
CA VAL A 111 10.17 -8.27 9.49
C VAL A 111 11.15 -7.61 10.44
N GLN A 112 10.82 -6.43 10.98
CA GLN A 112 11.72 -5.64 11.83
C GLN A 112 11.28 -5.57 13.30
N GLY A 113 10.12 -6.13 13.65
CA GLY A 113 9.61 -6.14 15.01
C GLY A 113 8.96 -4.84 15.48
N ASP A 114 8.89 -3.83 14.63
CA ASP A 114 8.31 -2.52 14.91
C ASP A 114 7.44 -2.05 13.73
N PRO A 115 6.16 -1.68 13.93
CA PRO A 115 5.30 -1.15 12.87
C PRO A 115 5.84 0.12 12.19
N ARG A 116 6.60 0.93 12.90
CA ARG A 116 7.27 2.12 12.34
C ARG A 116 8.35 1.72 11.34
N GLY A 117 9.14 0.71 11.70
CA GLY A 117 10.27 0.20 10.94
C GLY A 117 11.37 1.23 10.66
N GLU A 118 12.53 0.73 10.28
CA GLU A 118 13.64 1.52 9.77
C GLU A 118 13.57 1.56 8.25
N ARG A 119 13.24 2.73 7.67
CA ARG A 119 12.98 2.85 6.24
C ARG A 119 14.24 2.67 5.39
N ASP A 120 15.39 3.11 5.88
CA ASP A 120 16.65 3.04 5.15
C ASP A 120 17.14 1.59 4.95
N THR A 121 16.75 0.67 5.85
CA THR A 121 17.08 -0.76 5.78
C THR A 121 15.91 -1.62 5.28
N SER A 122 14.78 -1.04 4.98
CA SER A 122 13.57 -1.75 4.59
C SER A 122 13.59 -2.17 3.12
N GLU A 123 13.49 -3.48 2.87
CA GLU A 123 13.32 -4.02 1.51
C GLU A 123 12.00 -3.55 0.87
N PHE A 124 10.95 -3.35 1.67
CA PHE A 124 9.71 -2.73 1.20
C PHE A 124 9.99 -1.34 0.61
N CYS A 125 10.71 -0.49 1.35
CA CYS A 125 11.08 0.84 0.91
C CYS A 125 11.97 0.79 -0.34
N ALA A 126 13.02 -0.01 -0.34
CA ALA A 126 13.94 -0.15 -1.46
C ALA A 126 13.21 -0.58 -2.74
N LYS A 127 12.32 -1.57 -2.65
CA LYS A 127 11.50 -2.06 -3.75
C LYS A 127 10.62 -0.94 -4.33
N HIS A 128 9.85 -0.26 -3.49
CA HIS A 128 8.91 0.77 -3.94
C HIS A 128 9.63 1.99 -4.53
N MET A 129 10.69 2.46 -3.89
CA MET A 129 11.51 3.54 -4.44
C MET A 129 12.12 3.18 -5.79
N GLY A 130 12.58 1.94 -5.97
CA GLY A 130 13.09 1.44 -7.25
C GLY A 130 12.01 1.46 -8.34
N LEU A 131 10.84 0.94 -8.04
CA LEU A 131 9.72 0.90 -8.98
C LEU A 131 9.21 2.32 -9.33
N PHE A 132 9.02 3.20 -8.35
CA PHE A 132 8.63 4.59 -8.61
C PHE A 132 9.65 5.33 -9.48
N ARG A 133 10.96 5.16 -9.24
CA ARG A 133 12.00 5.77 -10.08
C ARG A 133 11.91 5.30 -11.52
N ILE A 134 11.64 4.02 -11.77
CA ILE A 134 11.46 3.48 -13.12
C ILE A 134 10.21 4.08 -13.76
N LEU A 135 9.07 4.05 -13.07
CA LEU A 135 7.80 4.56 -13.61
C LEU A 135 7.87 6.05 -13.90
N PHE A 136 8.38 6.86 -12.96
CA PHE A 136 8.52 8.31 -13.15
C PHE A 136 9.53 8.66 -14.25
N ARG A 137 10.58 7.88 -14.44
CA ARG A 137 11.51 8.06 -15.57
C ARG A 137 10.79 7.90 -16.90
N HIS A 138 10.04 6.81 -17.08
CA HIS A 138 9.26 6.59 -18.30
C HIS A 138 8.17 7.65 -18.51
N ILE A 139 7.57 8.16 -17.44
CA ILE A 139 6.61 9.27 -17.53
C ILE A 139 7.34 10.56 -17.98
N ALA A 140 8.51 10.84 -17.44
CA ALA A 140 9.30 12.02 -17.76
C ALA A 140 9.87 11.97 -19.19
N ASP A 141 10.25 10.79 -19.68
CA ASP A 141 10.72 10.58 -21.06
C ASP A 141 9.63 10.90 -22.10
N GLY A 142 8.35 10.86 -21.68
CA GLY A 142 7.22 11.34 -22.48
C GLY A 142 6.90 10.50 -23.73
N ASP A 143 7.42 9.27 -23.83
CA ASP A 143 7.09 8.40 -24.95
C ASP A 143 5.58 8.11 -24.99
N ARG A 144 4.94 8.52 -26.07
CA ARG A 144 3.50 8.50 -26.23
C ARG A 144 2.90 7.11 -26.10
N GLU A 145 3.57 6.10 -26.61
CA GLU A 145 3.08 4.71 -26.58
C GLU A 145 3.21 4.11 -25.17
N THR A 146 4.29 4.42 -24.47
CA THR A 146 4.48 4.05 -23.07
C THR A 146 3.44 4.72 -22.18
N LEU A 147 3.26 6.03 -22.31
CA LEU A 147 2.25 6.76 -21.55
C LEU A 147 0.83 6.24 -21.79
N ARG A 148 0.49 5.91 -23.05
CA ARG A 148 -0.79 5.30 -23.41
C ARG A 148 -0.98 3.94 -22.74
N THR A 149 0.08 3.14 -22.70
CA THR A 149 0.08 1.84 -22.01
C THR A 149 -0.11 2.01 -20.51
N PHE A 150 0.62 2.93 -19.89
CA PHE A 150 0.52 3.23 -18.46
C PHE A 150 -0.88 3.72 -18.07
N THR A 151 -1.43 4.62 -18.88
CA THR A 151 -2.81 5.11 -18.67
C THR A 151 -3.82 3.97 -18.80
N ALA A 152 -3.68 3.11 -19.79
CA ALA A 152 -4.54 1.94 -19.97
C ALA A 152 -4.49 1.01 -18.74
N TRP A 153 -3.30 0.75 -18.21
CA TRP A 153 -3.12 -0.07 -17.02
C TRP A 153 -3.71 0.58 -15.77
N ALA A 154 -3.46 1.87 -15.56
CA ALA A 154 -4.01 2.60 -14.43
C ALA A 154 -5.54 2.64 -14.44
N MET A 155 -6.13 2.80 -15.61
CA MET A 155 -7.59 2.88 -15.79
C MET A 155 -8.27 1.51 -15.89
N GLY A 156 -7.52 0.41 -16.01
CA GLY A 156 -8.08 -0.92 -16.25
C GLY A 156 -8.83 -1.03 -17.59
N LYS A 157 -8.41 -0.27 -18.61
CA LYS A 157 -9.05 -0.22 -19.92
C LYS A 157 -8.14 -0.77 -21.01
N PRO A 158 -8.70 -1.32 -22.11
CA PRO A 158 -7.92 -1.65 -23.29
C PRO A 158 -7.20 -0.43 -23.83
N ARG A 159 -5.95 -0.60 -24.26
CA ARG A 159 -5.13 0.49 -24.80
C ARG A 159 -5.78 1.21 -25.98
N ALA A 160 -6.57 0.50 -26.79
CA ALA A 160 -7.29 1.07 -27.93
C ALA A 160 -8.35 2.11 -27.53
N GLU A 161 -8.86 2.03 -26.29
CA GLU A 161 -9.87 2.97 -25.78
C GLU A 161 -9.27 4.24 -25.18
N ILE A 162 -7.95 4.30 -24.99
CA ILE A 162 -7.28 5.49 -24.46
C ILE A 162 -7.20 6.55 -25.57
N ARG A 163 -8.00 7.58 -25.43
CA ARG A 163 -8.00 8.75 -26.32
C ARG A 163 -7.25 9.88 -25.64
N TRP A 164 -6.23 10.41 -26.32
CA TRP A 164 -5.52 11.61 -25.88
C TRP A 164 -6.18 12.83 -26.50
N SER A 165 -7.00 13.50 -25.74
CA SER A 165 -7.45 14.86 -26.08
C SER A 165 -6.78 15.81 -25.10
N GLY A 166 -5.66 16.43 -25.50
CA GLY A 166 -5.16 17.57 -24.77
C GLY A 166 -3.71 17.64 -24.29
N PHE A 167 -2.78 16.81 -24.78
CA PHE A 167 -1.37 17.19 -24.67
C PHE A 167 -1.02 18.08 -25.85
N VAL A 168 -0.89 19.38 -25.59
CA VAL A 168 -0.33 20.34 -26.55
C VAL A 168 1.12 19.97 -26.78
N GLU A 169 1.48 19.70 -28.04
CA GLU A 169 2.88 19.64 -28.47
C GLU A 169 3.53 20.99 -28.11
N ARG A 170 4.57 20.93 -27.25
CA ARG A 170 5.46 22.05 -27.03
C ARG A 170 6.70 21.85 -27.84
#